data_41792b3d90c1a85da4f63503d6504458
#
_entry.id   41792b3d90c1a85da4f63503d6504458
#
_cell.length_a   1.000
_cell.length_b   1.000
_cell.length_c   1.000
_cell.angle_alpha   90.00
_cell.angle_beta   90.00
_cell.angle_gamma   90.00
#
_symmetry.space_group_name_H-M   'P 1'
#
loop_
_entity.id
_entity.type
_entity.pdbx_description
1 polymer ?
#
loop_
_entity_poly.entity_id
_entity_poly.type
_entity_poly.pdbx_seq_one_letter_code
_entity_poly.pdbx_strand_id
1 'polypeptide(L)'
;GSMAAGGLSFADLLRAEAEQGVGSSHKALINIHLSGGPSHQDTFDLKPDAASEFRGEFAPIQTNVPGLDICEHFPKLAQHGDKFAVVRSIFGNIADHSDHHTQTGFDRKSLSGIGGRPSIGSVAAHLLGSVNGAPPFVGYNGSWPGYLGAVYKPYKPQGGNLKLSGSMTSDRLASRTSLLKDLDGLKRAADNSGQMDALDAYTQQAVDVVTSGRVADALDLNNEDQKIRDKYTKDGESFLRARRLVEAGVRVVGFNWGGWDTHSNNFVTLKRQLPKLDVALASLFEDLHQRGMDQDTTVVVWGEFGR
;
A
#
# COMPACT_ATOMS: atom_id res chain seq x y z
N GLY A 1 -30.05 -16.63 25.29
CA GLY A 1 -29.89 -15.33 24.69
C GLY A 1 -28.55 -15.24 24.01
N SER A 2 -28.50 -15.49 22.66
CA SER A 2 -27.31 -15.34 21.84
C SER A 2 -27.09 -13.86 21.59
N MET A 3 -26.06 -13.27 22.21
CA MET A 3 -25.54 -12.00 21.76
C MET A 3 -24.84 -12.24 20.41
N ALA A 4 -25.43 -11.80 19.32
CA ALA A 4 -24.73 -11.63 18.07
C ALA A 4 -23.73 -10.51 18.29
N ALA A 5 -22.45 -10.84 18.35
CA ALA A 5 -21.39 -9.86 18.25
C ALA A 5 -21.41 -9.33 16.81
N GLY A 6 -22.16 -8.26 16.58
CA GLY A 6 -22.07 -7.46 15.37
C GLY A 6 -20.67 -6.85 15.35
N GLY A 7 -19.75 -7.47 14.62
CA GLY A 7 -18.43 -6.90 14.43
C GLY A 7 -18.58 -5.58 13.69
N LEU A 8 -18.05 -4.50 14.27
CA LEU A 8 -17.91 -3.22 13.59
C LEU A 8 -17.11 -3.46 12.30
N SER A 9 -17.71 -3.15 11.17
CA SER A 9 -16.99 -3.17 9.91
C SER A 9 -16.03 -1.98 9.85
N PHE A 10 -14.96 -2.08 9.04
CA PHE A 10 -14.08 -0.93 8.79
C PHE A 10 -14.86 0.30 8.29
N ALA A 11 -15.94 0.07 7.54
CA ALA A 11 -16.84 1.14 7.09
C ALA A 11 -17.60 1.79 8.26
N ASP A 12 -17.99 1.02 9.28
CA ASP A 12 -18.67 1.57 10.47
C ASP A 12 -17.71 2.38 11.34
N LEU A 13 -16.46 1.95 11.44
CA LEU A 13 -15.40 2.71 12.11
C LEU A 13 -15.17 4.07 11.42
N LEU A 14 -15.04 4.07 10.08
CA LEU A 14 -14.86 5.31 9.32
C LEU A 14 -16.06 6.23 9.40
N ARG A 15 -17.30 5.70 9.47
CA ARG A 15 -18.50 6.51 9.69
C ARG A 15 -18.48 7.13 11.09
N ALA A 16 -18.17 6.36 12.11
CA ALA A 16 -18.10 6.87 13.48
C ALA A 16 -17.01 7.94 13.63
N GLU A 17 -15.86 7.79 12.98
CA GLU A 17 -14.81 8.81 12.94
C GLU A 17 -15.29 10.08 12.23
N ALA A 18 -16.01 9.97 11.12
CA ALA A 18 -16.57 11.10 10.39
C ALA A 18 -17.68 11.83 11.19
N GLU A 19 -18.54 11.09 11.87
CA GLU A 19 -19.61 11.64 12.72
C GLU A 19 -19.08 12.36 13.97
N GLN A 20 -17.93 11.93 14.49
CA GLN A 20 -17.28 12.56 15.64
C GLN A 20 -16.40 13.76 15.25
N GLY A 21 -16.38 14.16 13.98
CA GLY A 21 -15.58 15.29 13.52
C GLY A 21 -14.07 15.01 13.57
N VAL A 22 -13.66 13.74 13.66
CA VAL A 22 -12.27 13.30 13.56
C VAL A 22 -11.84 13.38 12.08
N GLY A 23 -12.01 14.56 11.49
CA GLY A 23 -11.77 14.84 10.07
C GLY A 23 -10.29 14.88 9.67
N SER A 24 -9.38 14.49 10.56
CA SER A 24 -7.95 14.37 10.28
C SER A 24 -7.38 13.07 10.81
N SER A 25 -8.07 11.95 10.57
CA SER A 25 -7.45 10.65 10.80
C SER A 25 -6.13 10.61 10.02
N HIS A 26 -5.02 10.42 10.72
CA HIS A 26 -3.70 10.20 10.08
C HIS A 26 -3.54 8.75 9.59
N LYS A 27 -4.62 7.95 9.67
CA LYS A 27 -4.61 6.54 9.28
C LYS A 27 -4.08 6.34 7.87
N ALA A 28 -3.12 5.47 7.74
CA ALA A 28 -2.47 5.13 6.49
C ALA A 28 -2.26 3.61 6.35
N LEU A 29 -2.11 3.16 5.12
CA LEU A 29 -1.85 1.78 4.77
C LEU A 29 -0.62 1.68 3.87
N ILE A 30 0.35 0.89 4.29
CA ILE A 30 1.45 0.42 3.43
C ILE A 30 1.10 -1.01 3.01
N ASN A 31 0.81 -1.20 1.73
CA ASN A 31 0.37 -2.47 1.16
C ASN A 31 1.48 -3.08 0.31
N ILE A 32 2.14 -4.10 0.85
CA ILE A 32 3.30 -4.77 0.25
C ILE A 32 2.83 -6.11 -0.32
N HIS A 33 2.84 -6.20 -1.65
CA HIS A 33 2.43 -7.41 -2.34
C HIS A 33 3.66 -8.23 -2.75
N LEU A 34 3.67 -9.49 -2.32
CA LEU A 34 4.73 -10.47 -2.61
C LEU A 34 4.27 -11.32 -3.81
N SER A 35 4.37 -10.75 -5.00
CA SER A 35 3.83 -11.36 -6.23
C SER A 35 4.51 -12.66 -6.62
N GLY A 36 3.73 -13.69 -6.90
CA GLY A 36 4.20 -14.98 -7.41
C GLY A 36 3.99 -16.16 -6.44
N GLY A 37 3.26 -15.97 -5.34
CA GLY A 37 2.97 -17.03 -4.38
C GLY A 37 4.10 -17.29 -3.39
N PRO A 38 4.30 -16.42 -2.40
CA PRO A 38 5.27 -16.66 -1.33
C PRO A 38 4.90 -17.90 -0.54
N SER A 39 5.87 -18.80 -0.33
CA SER A 39 5.65 -20.02 0.44
C SER A 39 5.41 -19.70 1.92
N HIS A 40 4.18 -19.92 2.41
CA HIS A 40 3.85 -19.71 3.81
C HIS A 40 4.60 -20.66 4.75
N GLN A 41 4.78 -21.92 4.33
CA GLN A 41 5.48 -22.95 5.10
C GLN A 41 7.01 -22.76 5.17
N ASP A 42 7.56 -21.86 4.35
CA ASP A 42 8.98 -21.50 4.38
C ASP A 42 9.21 -20.10 5.00
N THR A 43 8.16 -19.44 5.49
CA THR A 43 8.21 -18.06 6.00
C THR A 43 7.59 -17.91 7.39
N PHE A 44 6.26 -17.74 7.48
CA PHE A 44 5.56 -17.37 8.71
C PHE A 44 4.69 -18.50 9.30
N ASP A 45 4.54 -19.61 8.60
CA ASP A 45 3.71 -20.74 9.03
C ASP A 45 4.41 -22.08 8.80
N LEU A 46 5.62 -22.21 9.33
CA LEU A 46 6.38 -23.45 9.29
C LEU A 46 5.57 -24.56 9.99
N LYS A 47 5.63 -25.77 9.45
CA LYS A 47 4.93 -26.93 9.97
C LYS A 47 5.95 -27.93 10.53
N PRO A 48 6.64 -27.63 11.67
CA PRO A 48 7.75 -28.44 12.15
C PRO A 48 7.36 -29.90 12.45
N ASP A 49 6.11 -30.13 12.85
CA ASP A 49 5.60 -31.46 13.18
C ASP A 49 5.01 -32.20 11.96
N ALA A 50 4.96 -31.56 10.79
CA ALA A 50 4.51 -32.20 9.56
C ALA A 50 5.58 -33.17 9.02
N ALA A 51 5.14 -34.20 8.26
CA ALA A 51 6.06 -35.06 7.56
C ALA A 51 6.98 -34.31 6.61
N SER A 52 8.18 -34.84 6.40
CA SER A 52 9.25 -34.16 5.62
C SER A 52 8.84 -33.75 4.21
N GLU A 53 7.84 -34.48 3.65
CA GLU A 53 7.28 -34.25 2.32
C GLU A 53 6.43 -32.95 2.24
N PHE A 54 5.95 -32.45 3.39
CA PHE A 54 5.06 -31.29 3.48
C PHE A 54 5.71 -30.07 4.12
N ARG A 55 6.76 -30.28 4.90
CA ARG A 55 7.50 -29.16 5.51
C ARG A 55 8.68 -28.75 4.64
N GLY A 56 9.00 -27.44 4.65
CA GLY A 56 10.21 -26.92 4.02
C GLY A 56 11.49 -27.35 4.74
N GLU A 57 12.64 -27.00 4.18
CA GLU A 57 13.95 -27.32 4.78
C GLU A 57 14.39 -26.33 5.87
N PHE A 58 13.66 -25.21 6.06
CA PHE A 58 14.03 -24.18 7.02
C PHE A 58 13.52 -24.50 8.43
N ALA A 59 14.33 -24.15 9.43
CA ALA A 59 13.97 -24.31 10.82
C ALA A 59 13.16 -23.10 11.36
N PRO A 60 12.24 -23.32 12.31
CA PRO A 60 11.61 -22.23 13.04
C PRO A 60 12.58 -21.60 14.04
N ILE A 61 12.49 -20.29 14.25
CA ILE A 61 13.09 -19.56 15.37
C ILE A 61 12.00 -18.87 16.17
N GLN A 62 12.21 -18.81 17.49
CA GLN A 62 11.31 -18.11 18.40
C GLN A 62 11.37 -16.61 18.18
N THR A 63 10.21 -15.96 18.22
CA THR A 63 10.15 -14.49 18.31
C THR A 63 10.18 -14.05 19.78
N ASN A 64 10.15 -12.73 20.01
CA ASN A 64 9.98 -12.17 21.36
C ASN A 64 8.56 -12.40 21.94
N VAL A 65 7.66 -13.05 21.19
CA VAL A 65 6.32 -13.45 21.64
C VAL A 65 6.26 -14.97 21.77
N PRO A 66 6.04 -15.55 22.95
CA PRO A 66 5.93 -16.98 23.15
C PRO A 66 4.85 -17.61 22.26
N GLY A 67 5.19 -18.69 21.55
CA GLY A 67 4.28 -19.41 20.64
C GLY A 67 4.13 -18.80 19.25
N LEU A 68 4.84 -17.73 18.95
CA LEU A 68 4.97 -17.19 17.61
C LEU A 68 6.36 -17.49 17.07
N ASP A 69 6.47 -18.56 16.27
CA ASP A 69 7.70 -18.94 15.60
C ASP A 69 7.63 -18.58 14.11
N ILE A 70 8.76 -18.16 13.56
CA ILE A 70 8.91 -17.79 12.14
C ILE A 70 10.20 -18.42 11.57
N CYS A 71 10.41 -18.30 10.27
CA CYS A 71 11.58 -18.86 9.59
C CYS A 71 12.90 -18.34 10.16
N GLU A 72 13.90 -19.21 10.27
CA GLU A 72 15.26 -18.88 10.74
C GLU A 72 15.95 -17.76 9.95
N HIS A 73 15.50 -17.47 8.75
CA HIS A 73 15.99 -16.38 7.92
C HIS A 73 15.37 -15.00 8.24
N PHE A 74 14.57 -14.91 9.31
CA PHE A 74 13.98 -13.67 9.82
C PHE A 74 14.46 -13.30 11.24
N PRO A 75 15.78 -13.28 11.52
CA PRO A 75 16.28 -13.05 12.86
C PRO A 75 16.00 -11.64 13.40
N LYS A 76 15.86 -10.63 12.53
CA LYS A 76 15.50 -9.26 12.94
C LYS A 76 14.01 -9.14 13.20
N LEU A 77 13.16 -9.67 12.34
CA LEU A 77 11.72 -9.72 12.56
C LEU A 77 11.35 -10.50 13.80
N ALA A 78 12.09 -11.56 14.14
CA ALA A 78 11.86 -12.31 15.36
C ALA A 78 11.95 -11.45 16.63
N GLN A 79 12.70 -10.36 16.61
CA GLN A 79 12.80 -9.39 17.72
C GLN A 79 11.59 -8.44 17.78
N HIS A 80 10.71 -8.46 16.79
CA HIS A 80 9.54 -7.59 16.64
C HIS A 80 8.22 -8.36 16.57
N GLY A 81 8.17 -9.60 17.06
CA GLY A 81 6.96 -10.43 17.07
C GLY A 81 5.76 -9.75 17.74
N ASP A 82 6.01 -8.88 18.73
CA ASP A 82 5.00 -8.06 19.41
C ASP A 82 4.43 -6.92 18.55
N LYS A 83 5.01 -6.66 17.37
CA LYS A 83 4.59 -5.59 16.45
C LYS A 83 3.77 -6.07 15.27
N PHE A 84 3.61 -7.37 15.07
CA PHE A 84 2.84 -7.90 13.95
C PHE A 84 1.97 -9.10 14.33
N ALA A 85 0.97 -9.36 13.53
CA ALA A 85 0.14 -10.57 13.61
C ALA A 85 0.25 -11.37 12.31
N VAL A 86 0.21 -12.69 12.43
CA VAL A 86 0.23 -13.61 11.28
C VAL A 86 -1.15 -14.25 11.13
N VAL A 87 -1.80 -14.00 10.00
CA VAL A 87 -3.08 -14.64 9.66
C VAL A 87 -2.79 -15.89 8.82
N ARG A 88 -2.87 -17.07 9.44
CA ARG A 88 -2.50 -18.36 8.83
C ARG A 88 -3.65 -19.10 8.17
N SER A 89 -4.90 -18.64 8.36
CA SER A 89 -6.11 -19.34 7.95
C SER A 89 -6.84 -18.70 6.76
N ILE A 90 -6.14 -17.96 5.90
CA ILE A 90 -6.73 -17.37 4.71
C ILE A 90 -6.97 -18.47 3.66
N PHE A 91 -8.18 -18.52 3.12
CA PHE A 91 -8.59 -19.43 2.06
C PHE A 91 -9.49 -18.73 1.04
N GLY A 92 -9.85 -19.44 -0.03
CA GLY A 92 -10.79 -18.92 -1.04
C GLY A 92 -10.12 -18.09 -2.14
N ASN A 93 -8.81 -18.12 -2.22
CA ASN A 93 -8.07 -17.48 -3.29
C ASN A 93 -8.13 -18.30 -4.58
N ILE A 94 -7.93 -17.65 -5.71
CA ILE A 94 -7.86 -18.29 -7.03
C ILE A 94 -6.40 -18.57 -7.39
N ALA A 95 -6.16 -19.63 -8.14
CA ALA A 95 -4.83 -19.98 -8.66
C ALA A 95 -4.51 -19.12 -9.90
N ASP A 96 -4.31 -17.81 -9.69
CA ASP A 96 -3.96 -16.84 -10.73
C ASP A 96 -2.95 -15.84 -10.17
N HIS A 97 -1.86 -15.61 -10.89
CA HIS A 97 -0.84 -14.60 -10.57
C HIS A 97 -1.35 -13.17 -10.75
N SER A 98 -2.50 -12.89 -10.18
CA SER A 98 -3.14 -11.60 -10.23
C SER A 98 -3.38 -11.05 -8.84
N ASP A 99 -2.86 -9.86 -8.60
CA ASP A 99 -3.11 -9.12 -7.37
C ASP A 99 -4.53 -8.52 -7.30
N HIS A 100 -5.39 -8.73 -8.34
CA HIS A 100 -6.75 -8.21 -8.34
C HIS A 100 -7.56 -8.73 -7.14
N HIS A 101 -7.49 -10.02 -6.85
CA HIS A 101 -8.25 -10.64 -5.78
C HIS A 101 -7.82 -10.14 -4.41
N THR A 102 -6.51 -10.05 -4.15
CA THR A 102 -5.97 -9.50 -2.90
C THR A 102 -6.27 -8.01 -2.75
N GLN A 103 -6.19 -7.23 -3.83
CA GLN A 103 -6.43 -5.80 -3.81
C GLN A 103 -7.91 -5.41 -3.70
N THR A 104 -8.83 -6.25 -4.20
CA THR A 104 -10.27 -5.95 -4.24
C THR A 104 -11.12 -6.80 -3.29
N GLY A 105 -10.66 -7.98 -2.90
CA GLY A 105 -11.42 -9.00 -2.17
C GLY A 105 -12.44 -9.77 -3.04
N PHE A 106 -12.42 -9.58 -4.37
CA PHE A 106 -13.41 -10.16 -5.28
C PHE A 106 -12.77 -10.68 -6.55
N ASP A 107 -13.47 -11.62 -7.22
CA ASP A 107 -13.06 -12.07 -8.55
C ASP A 107 -13.28 -10.96 -9.61
N ARG A 108 -12.61 -11.09 -10.77
CA ARG A 108 -12.66 -10.10 -11.85
C ARG A 108 -14.04 -9.95 -12.49
N LYS A 109 -14.93 -10.95 -12.34
CA LYS A 109 -16.28 -10.90 -12.92
C LYS A 109 -17.24 -10.10 -12.05
N SER A 110 -16.91 -9.92 -10.76
CA SER A 110 -17.76 -9.18 -9.83
C SER A 110 -17.92 -7.73 -10.28
N LEU A 111 -19.15 -7.33 -10.59
CA LEU A 111 -19.54 -6.01 -11.06
C LEU A 111 -18.82 -5.54 -12.34
N SER A 112 -18.32 -6.48 -13.18
CA SER A 112 -17.58 -6.14 -14.39
C SER A 112 -18.37 -5.26 -15.39
N GLY A 113 -19.69 -5.39 -15.45
CA GLY A 113 -20.56 -4.57 -16.29
C GLY A 113 -20.61 -3.08 -15.94
N ILE A 114 -20.18 -2.71 -14.73
CA ILE A 114 -20.13 -1.31 -14.26
C ILE A 114 -18.72 -0.85 -13.88
N GLY A 115 -17.69 -1.55 -14.37
CA GLY A 115 -16.28 -1.19 -14.13
C GLY A 115 -15.55 -2.08 -13.15
N GLY A 116 -16.22 -3.07 -12.52
CA GLY A 116 -15.63 -3.99 -11.55
C GLY A 116 -15.53 -3.42 -10.13
N ARG A 117 -14.98 -4.20 -9.22
CA ARG A 117 -14.75 -3.79 -7.82
C ARG A 117 -13.51 -2.90 -7.71
N PRO A 118 -13.58 -1.85 -6.88
CA PRO A 118 -12.41 -1.01 -6.62
C PRO A 118 -11.39 -1.70 -5.72
N SER A 119 -10.13 -1.39 -5.92
CA SER A 119 -9.06 -1.76 -4.99
C SER A 119 -9.17 -1.01 -3.66
N ILE A 120 -8.59 -1.58 -2.59
CA ILE A 120 -8.56 -0.96 -1.25
C ILE A 120 -8.00 0.47 -1.30
N GLY A 121 -6.98 0.73 -2.11
CA GLY A 121 -6.40 2.06 -2.27
C GLY A 121 -7.36 3.04 -2.93
N SER A 122 -8.14 2.59 -3.92
CA SER A 122 -9.16 3.43 -4.58
C SER A 122 -10.34 3.73 -3.65
N VAL A 123 -10.73 2.76 -2.81
CA VAL A 123 -11.75 2.98 -1.77
C VAL A 123 -11.25 4.01 -0.75
N ALA A 124 -10.02 3.87 -0.26
CA ALA A 124 -9.44 4.83 0.68
C ALA A 124 -9.31 6.23 0.04
N ALA A 125 -8.92 6.31 -1.22
CA ALA A 125 -8.86 7.59 -1.95
C ALA A 125 -10.23 8.27 -2.04
N HIS A 126 -11.30 7.48 -2.26
CA HIS A 126 -12.66 7.99 -2.32
C HIS A 126 -13.15 8.49 -0.95
N LEU A 127 -12.89 7.73 0.11
CA LEU A 127 -13.42 8.02 1.44
C LEU A 127 -12.62 9.10 2.19
N LEU A 128 -11.30 9.11 2.05
CA LEU A 128 -10.41 9.93 2.85
C LEU A 128 -9.89 11.19 2.13
N GLY A 129 -9.94 11.18 0.80
CA GLY A 129 -9.46 12.30 0.00
C GLY A 129 -7.96 12.61 0.15
N SER A 130 -7.55 13.73 -0.41
CA SER A 130 -6.17 14.25 -0.36
C SER A 130 -5.91 15.01 0.94
N VAL A 131 -4.68 14.91 1.45
CA VAL A 131 -4.22 15.66 2.63
C VAL A 131 -2.95 16.40 2.29
N ASN A 132 -2.91 17.68 2.61
CA ASN A 132 -1.73 18.54 2.44
C ASN A 132 -1.15 18.53 1.01
N GLY A 133 -1.99 18.38 -0.02
CA GLY A 133 -1.55 18.29 -1.41
C GLY A 133 -0.88 16.98 -1.80
N ALA A 134 -0.90 15.95 -0.91
CA ALA A 134 -0.46 14.61 -1.27
C ALA A 134 -1.62 13.82 -1.90
N PRO A 135 -1.36 12.98 -2.94
CA PRO A 135 -2.39 12.11 -3.49
C PRO A 135 -2.81 11.09 -2.42
N PRO A 136 -4.08 10.75 -2.30
CA PRO A 136 -4.54 9.81 -1.28
C PRO A 136 -4.03 8.39 -1.54
N PHE A 137 -3.71 8.04 -2.78
CA PHE A 137 -3.22 6.72 -3.15
C PHE A 137 -2.03 6.82 -4.11
N VAL A 138 -0.91 6.25 -3.71
CA VAL A 138 0.29 6.03 -4.54
C VAL A 138 0.46 4.53 -4.73
N GLY A 139 0.51 4.06 -5.98
CA GLY A 139 0.61 2.64 -6.26
C GLY A 139 1.48 2.31 -7.45
N TYR A 140 2.30 1.29 -7.27
CA TYR A 140 3.16 0.72 -8.33
C TYR A 140 2.61 -0.61 -8.86
N ASN A 141 1.72 -1.25 -8.12
CA ASN A 141 1.01 -2.47 -8.46
C ASN A 141 -0.40 -2.19 -9.00
N GLY A 142 -1.17 -3.23 -9.21
CA GLY A 142 -2.49 -3.18 -9.80
C GLY A 142 -3.38 -2.07 -9.26
N SER A 143 -4.02 -1.37 -10.17
CA SER A 143 -4.85 -0.23 -9.85
C SER A 143 -6.21 -0.41 -10.50
N TRP A 144 -7.16 -0.84 -9.70
CA TRP A 144 -8.53 -0.99 -10.14
C TRP A 144 -9.42 0.01 -9.40
N PRO A 145 -9.75 1.15 -10.03
CA PRO A 145 -10.69 2.08 -9.42
C PRO A 145 -12.12 1.54 -9.44
N GLY A 146 -12.36 0.50 -10.25
CA GLY A 146 -13.65 -0.13 -10.37
C GLY A 146 -14.75 0.88 -10.73
N TYR A 147 -15.94 0.64 -10.21
CA TYR A 147 -17.10 1.52 -10.39
C TYR A 147 -16.93 2.93 -9.78
N LEU A 148 -15.90 3.16 -8.98
CA LEU A 148 -15.61 4.52 -8.47
C LEU A 148 -15.08 5.46 -9.55
N GLY A 149 -14.55 4.89 -10.65
CA GLY A 149 -14.09 5.69 -11.78
C GLY A 149 -12.62 6.12 -11.73
N ALA A 150 -12.16 6.66 -12.84
CA ALA A 150 -10.74 6.92 -13.11
C ALA A 150 -10.08 7.92 -12.13
N VAL A 151 -10.87 8.79 -11.51
CA VAL A 151 -10.41 9.81 -10.56
C VAL A 151 -9.76 9.20 -9.31
N TYR A 152 -10.13 7.97 -8.97
CA TYR A 152 -9.60 7.24 -7.81
C TYR A 152 -8.51 6.23 -8.17
N LYS A 153 -7.93 6.34 -9.37
CA LYS A 153 -6.71 5.58 -9.72
C LYS A 153 -5.53 6.02 -8.84
N PRO A 154 -4.60 5.09 -8.54
CA PRO A 154 -3.39 5.49 -7.85
C PRO A 154 -2.60 6.48 -8.69
N TYR A 155 -2.02 7.45 -8.01
CA TYR A 155 -0.93 8.20 -8.57
C TYR A 155 0.27 7.26 -8.74
N LYS A 156 0.82 7.19 -9.96
CA LYS A 156 2.02 6.42 -10.28
C LYS A 156 3.16 7.40 -10.52
N PRO A 157 4.12 7.51 -9.60
CA PRO A 157 5.29 8.35 -9.84
C PRO A 157 6.06 7.79 -11.04
N GLN A 158 6.04 8.51 -12.14
CA GLN A 158 6.90 8.22 -13.31
C GLN A 158 8.17 9.03 -13.16
N GLY A 159 9.32 8.36 -13.26
CA GLY A 159 10.64 8.83 -12.96
C GLY A 159 10.94 10.30 -13.27
N GLY A 160 11.63 10.91 -12.34
CA GLY A 160 12.43 12.12 -12.53
C GLY A 160 11.73 13.39 -12.16
N ASN A 161 10.84 14.07 -12.55
CA ASN A 161 10.58 15.45 -12.18
C ASN A 161 9.10 15.74 -11.87
N LEU A 162 8.72 15.59 -10.60
CA LEU A 162 7.52 16.23 -10.02
C LEU A 162 7.74 17.73 -9.73
N LYS A 163 8.67 18.33 -10.45
CA LYS A 163 8.94 19.78 -10.36
C LYS A 163 8.39 20.45 -11.60
N LEU A 164 7.84 21.63 -11.42
CA LEU A 164 7.44 22.49 -12.53
C LEU A 164 8.66 22.71 -13.46
N SER A 165 8.48 22.50 -14.76
CA SER A 165 9.56 22.74 -15.72
C SER A 165 9.89 24.23 -15.85
N GLY A 166 11.17 24.55 -15.86
CA GLY A 166 11.86 25.84 -15.93
C GLY A 166 11.06 27.14 -16.08
N SER A 167 10.18 27.30 -17.00
CA SER A 167 9.41 28.55 -17.20
C SER A 167 8.01 28.52 -16.58
N MET A 168 7.60 27.39 -15.98
CA MET A 168 6.28 27.25 -15.35
C MET A 168 6.38 27.56 -13.86
N THR A 169 5.83 28.69 -13.44
CA THR A 169 5.65 29.01 -12.01
C THR A 169 4.29 28.52 -11.51
N SER A 170 4.14 28.40 -10.18
CA SER A 170 2.86 28.06 -9.54
C SER A 170 1.74 29.01 -9.98
N ASP A 171 2.01 30.31 -10.07
CA ASP A 171 1.03 31.32 -10.51
C ASP A 171 0.60 31.14 -11.96
N ARG A 172 1.56 30.81 -12.86
CA ARG A 172 1.26 30.53 -14.26
C ARG A 172 0.44 29.26 -14.42
N LEU A 173 0.71 28.24 -13.59
CA LEU A 173 -0.08 27.00 -13.57
C LEU A 173 -1.49 27.27 -13.06
N ALA A 174 -1.64 28.01 -11.96
CA ALA A 174 -2.93 28.40 -11.41
C ALA A 174 -3.76 29.21 -12.42
N SER A 175 -3.14 30.22 -13.09
CA SER A 175 -3.80 31.03 -14.11
C SER A 175 -4.27 30.18 -15.31
N ARG A 176 -3.47 29.21 -15.76
CA ARG A 176 -3.84 28.29 -16.84
C ARG A 176 -4.98 27.36 -16.45
N THR A 177 -4.96 26.85 -15.21
CA THR A 177 -6.03 25.99 -14.68
C THR A 177 -7.34 26.76 -14.56
N SER A 178 -7.30 28.01 -14.08
CA SER A 178 -8.47 28.88 -14.03
C SER A 178 -9.02 29.15 -15.44
N LEU A 179 -8.18 29.54 -16.39
CA LEU A 179 -8.59 29.76 -17.77
C LEU A 179 -9.21 28.52 -18.42
N LEU A 180 -8.67 27.33 -18.14
CA LEU A 180 -9.25 26.07 -18.62
C LEU A 180 -10.64 25.87 -18.05
N LYS A 181 -10.85 26.10 -16.74
CA LYS A 181 -12.17 26.02 -16.11
C LYS A 181 -13.17 27.01 -16.70
N ASP A 182 -12.74 28.22 -17.01
CA ASP A 182 -13.59 29.25 -17.62
C ASP A 182 -13.99 28.87 -19.04
N LEU A 183 -13.07 28.31 -19.85
CA LEU A 183 -13.34 27.82 -21.21
C LEU A 183 -14.25 26.61 -21.23
N ASP A 184 -14.17 25.75 -20.22
CA ASP A 184 -15.03 24.56 -20.09
C ASP A 184 -16.42 24.87 -19.48
N GLY A 185 -16.68 26.09 -19.03
CA GLY A 185 -17.93 26.50 -18.39
C GLY A 185 -19.20 26.19 -19.21
N LEU A 186 -19.11 26.34 -20.53
CA LEU A 186 -20.22 26.02 -21.44
C LEU A 186 -20.47 24.51 -21.55
N LYS A 187 -19.41 23.70 -21.52
CA LYS A 187 -19.53 22.23 -21.54
C LYS A 187 -20.07 21.68 -20.22
N ARG A 188 -19.73 22.32 -19.09
CA ARG A 188 -20.22 21.95 -17.75
C ARG A 188 -21.72 22.15 -17.60
N ALA A 189 -22.28 23.22 -18.18
CA ALA A 189 -23.70 23.45 -18.14
C ALA A 189 -24.53 22.34 -18.84
N ALA A 190 -23.88 21.55 -19.69
CA ALA A 190 -24.49 20.40 -20.40
C ALA A 190 -24.10 19.03 -19.78
N ASP A 191 -23.20 19.00 -18.81
CA ASP A 191 -22.75 17.74 -18.17
C ASP A 191 -23.68 17.32 -17.03
N ASN A 192 -24.56 16.41 -17.31
CA ASN A 192 -25.43 15.77 -16.30
C ASN A 192 -24.83 14.48 -15.71
N SER A 193 -23.60 14.09 -16.12
CA SER A 193 -22.96 12.84 -15.71
C SER A 193 -22.00 12.97 -14.51
N GLY A 194 -21.62 14.21 -14.15
CA GLY A 194 -20.59 14.47 -13.14
C GLY A 194 -19.16 14.18 -13.61
N GLN A 195 -18.95 13.87 -14.88
CA GLN A 195 -17.61 13.57 -15.43
C GLN A 195 -16.69 14.79 -15.42
N MET A 196 -17.25 15.98 -15.64
CA MET A 196 -16.47 17.22 -15.60
C MET A 196 -16.00 17.56 -14.19
N ASP A 197 -16.86 17.37 -13.17
CA ASP A 197 -16.47 17.57 -11.78
C ASP A 197 -15.37 16.59 -11.34
N ALA A 198 -15.46 15.33 -11.80
CA ALA A 198 -14.44 14.33 -11.55
C ALA A 198 -13.10 14.68 -12.23
N LEU A 199 -13.15 15.22 -13.48
CA LEU A 199 -11.96 15.68 -14.20
C LEU A 199 -11.30 16.87 -13.51
N ASP A 200 -12.11 17.79 -12.98
CA ASP A 200 -11.62 18.95 -12.22
C ASP A 200 -10.94 18.55 -10.93
N ALA A 201 -11.57 17.66 -10.17
CA ALA A 201 -10.98 17.13 -8.94
C ALA A 201 -9.63 16.44 -9.22
N TYR A 202 -9.55 15.66 -10.29
CA TYR A 202 -8.30 15.02 -10.70
C TYR A 202 -7.23 16.03 -11.15
N THR A 203 -7.63 17.04 -11.90
CA THR A 203 -6.71 18.12 -12.35
C THR A 203 -6.20 18.91 -11.16
N GLN A 204 -7.08 19.26 -10.21
CA GLN A 204 -6.68 19.96 -8.99
C GLN A 204 -5.72 19.13 -8.16
N GLN A 205 -6.00 17.84 -7.98
CA GLN A 205 -5.10 16.93 -7.27
C GLN A 205 -3.71 16.86 -7.94
N ALA A 206 -3.66 16.78 -9.26
CA ALA A 206 -2.38 16.78 -9.99
C ALA A 206 -1.61 18.09 -9.80
N VAL A 207 -2.29 19.24 -9.80
CA VAL A 207 -1.70 20.56 -9.51
C VAL A 207 -1.15 20.59 -8.09
N ASP A 208 -1.93 20.16 -7.10
CA ASP A 208 -1.55 20.16 -5.69
C ASP A 208 -0.31 19.27 -5.43
N VAL A 209 -0.24 18.10 -6.04
CA VAL A 209 0.92 17.19 -5.95
C VAL A 209 2.19 17.86 -6.46
N VAL A 210 2.09 18.55 -7.62
CA VAL A 210 3.26 19.20 -8.24
C VAL A 210 3.67 20.48 -7.49
N THR A 211 2.70 21.24 -7.00
CA THR A 211 2.96 22.53 -6.34
C THR A 211 3.39 22.37 -4.88
N SER A 212 2.90 21.36 -4.17
CA SER A 212 3.30 21.12 -2.77
C SER A 212 4.76 20.68 -2.62
N GLY A 213 5.32 20.02 -3.62
CA GLY A 213 6.67 19.47 -3.59
C GLY A 213 6.88 18.29 -2.62
N ARG A 214 5.92 18.01 -1.75
CA ARG A 214 6.03 17.01 -0.67
C ARG A 214 6.26 15.58 -1.19
N VAL A 215 5.52 15.21 -2.24
CA VAL A 215 5.67 13.90 -2.86
C VAL A 215 7.00 13.78 -3.59
N ALA A 216 7.45 14.85 -4.25
CA ALA A 216 8.76 14.90 -4.89
C ALA A 216 9.88 14.72 -3.86
N ASP A 217 9.78 15.41 -2.73
CA ASP A 217 10.72 15.26 -1.61
C ASP A 217 10.70 13.85 -1.03
N ALA A 218 9.52 13.28 -0.79
CA ALA A 218 9.37 11.93 -0.24
C ALA A 218 9.95 10.84 -1.16
N LEU A 219 9.92 11.05 -2.48
CA LEU A 219 10.46 10.12 -3.47
C LEU A 219 11.98 10.24 -3.63
N ASP A 220 12.56 11.39 -3.32
CA ASP A 220 14.01 11.61 -3.37
C ASP A 220 14.65 11.12 -2.06
N LEU A 221 15.20 9.91 -2.11
CA LEU A 221 15.86 9.31 -0.95
C LEU A 221 17.16 10.03 -0.54
N ASN A 222 17.71 10.92 -1.36
CA ASN A 222 18.86 11.72 -0.97
C ASN A 222 18.52 12.74 0.12
N ASN A 223 17.24 13.09 0.26
CA ASN A 223 16.75 13.97 1.33
C ASN A 223 16.54 13.24 2.67
N GLU A 224 16.79 11.93 2.73
CA GLU A 224 16.75 11.16 3.98
C GLU A 224 18.13 11.05 4.62
N ASP A 225 18.17 10.98 5.96
CA ASP A 225 19.41 10.75 6.70
C ASP A 225 20.13 9.48 6.20
N GLN A 226 21.42 9.58 5.97
CA GLN A 226 22.24 8.46 5.48
C GLN A 226 22.14 7.23 6.39
N LYS A 227 22.12 7.43 7.72
CA LYS A 227 22.01 6.33 8.70
C LYS A 227 20.69 5.58 8.56
N ILE A 228 19.61 6.29 8.24
CA ILE A 228 18.30 5.68 7.97
C ILE A 228 18.36 4.90 6.66
N ARG A 229 18.91 5.48 5.59
CA ARG A 229 19.08 4.79 4.30
C ARG A 229 19.88 3.50 4.44
N ASP A 230 20.97 3.55 5.20
CA ASP A 230 21.85 2.40 5.42
C ASP A 230 21.14 1.25 6.17
N LYS A 231 20.20 1.57 7.08
CA LYS A 231 19.38 0.56 7.77
C LYS A 231 18.50 -0.24 6.79
N TYR A 232 17.88 0.43 5.82
CA TYR A 232 17.03 -0.23 4.85
C TYR A 232 17.79 -1.00 3.77
N THR A 233 19.04 -0.67 3.55
CA THR A 233 19.85 -1.16 2.44
C THR A 233 19.21 -0.84 1.06
N LYS A 234 19.88 -1.20 -0.02
CA LYS A 234 19.37 -0.99 -1.38
C LYS A 234 18.08 -1.79 -1.65
N ASP A 235 17.99 -2.99 -1.11
CA ASP A 235 16.84 -3.88 -1.31
C ASP A 235 15.57 -3.37 -0.58
N GLY A 236 15.72 -2.54 0.45
CA GLY A 236 14.62 -1.94 1.22
C GLY A 236 14.23 -0.52 0.81
N GLU A 237 14.77 0.05 -0.27
CA GLU A 237 14.43 1.42 -0.71
C GLU A 237 12.95 1.64 -0.96
N SER A 238 12.21 0.64 -1.45
CA SER A 238 10.76 0.75 -1.65
C SER A 238 9.98 0.88 -0.34
N PHE A 239 10.45 0.22 0.72
CA PHE A 239 9.89 0.34 2.07
C PHE A 239 10.14 1.73 2.65
N LEU A 240 11.35 2.24 2.49
CA LEU A 240 11.71 3.60 2.90
C LEU A 240 10.89 4.65 2.15
N ARG A 241 10.72 4.51 0.82
CA ARG A 241 9.85 5.40 0.04
C ARG A 241 8.40 5.35 0.52
N ALA A 242 7.89 4.15 0.84
CA ALA A 242 6.53 4.01 1.34
C ALA A 242 6.34 4.74 2.67
N ARG A 243 7.26 4.60 3.62
CA ARG A 243 7.23 5.35 4.88
C ARG A 243 7.26 6.87 4.64
N ARG A 244 8.18 7.36 3.79
CA ARG A 244 8.29 8.79 3.45
C ARG A 244 7.02 9.34 2.78
N LEU A 245 6.39 8.56 1.91
CA LEU A 245 5.13 8.94 1.28
C LEU A 245 3.99 9.05 2.30
N VAL A 246 3.89 8.10 3.23
CA VAL A 246 2.90 8.16 4.33
C VAL A 246 3.16 9.39 5.20
N GLU A 247 4.40 9.66 5.57
CA GLU A 247 4.79 10.85 6.34
C GLU A 247 4.45 12.16 5.59
N ALA A 248 4.51 12.15 4.25
CA ALA A 248 4.10 13.27 3.42
C ALA A 248 2.57 13.46 3.30
N GLY A 249 1.76 12.52 3.82
CA GLY A 249 0.30 12.58 3.85
C GLY A 249 -0.41 11.62 2.89
N VAL A 250 0.30 10.72 2.21
CA VAL A 250 -0.31 9.68 1.38
C VAL A 250 -1.02 8.66 2.27
N ARG A 251 -2.30 8.38 1.99
CA ARG A 251 -3.13 7.47 2.78
C ARG A 251 -2.86 6.00 2.48
N VAL A 252 -2.62 5.66 1.22
CA VAL A 252 -2.32 4.30 0.80
C VAL A 252 -1.09 4.30 -0.09
N VAL A 253 -0.11 3.49 0.26
CA VAL A 253 1.05 3.23 -0.59
C VAL A 253 1.09 1.74 -0.90
N GLY A 254 0.98 1.38 -2.19
CA GLY A 254 1.02 -0.01 -2.64
C GLY A 254 2.20 -0.30 -3.56
N PHE A 255 2.95 -1.37 -3.30
CA PHE A 255 4.03 -1.80 -4.19
C PHE A 255 4.23 -3.32 -4.16
N ASN A 256 4.84 -3.85 -5.23
CA ASN A 256 5.28 -5.24 -5.27
C ASN A 256 6.74 -5.31 -4.81
N TRP A 257 7.07 -6.35 -4.07
CA TRP A 257 8.43 -6.60 -3.65
C TRP A 257 8.87 -8.05 -3.90
N GLY A 258 10.06 -8.21 -4.46
CA GLY A 258 10.63 -9.49 -4.81
C GLY A 258 9.93 -10.15 -6.02
N GLY A 259 10.32 -11.38 -6.29
CA GLY A 259 9.68 -12.29 -7.25
C GLY A 259 9.58 -13.64 -6.56
N TRP A 260 8.36 -14.10 -6.30
CA TRP A 260 8.09 -15.27 -5.46
C TRP A 260 7.64 -16.49 -6.25
N ASP A 261 7.53 -16.35 -7.58
CA ASP A 261 7.15 -17.44 -8.48
C ASP A 261 8.34 -18.35 -8.80
N THR A 262 8.74 -19.12 -7.81
CA THR A 262 9.88 -20.04 -7.91
C THR A 262 9.43 -21.40 -8.44
N HIS A 263 9.59 -21.64 -9.74
CA HIS A 263 9.31 -22.94 -10.36
C HIS A 263 10.45 -23.97 -10.17
N SER A 264 11.61 -23.54 -9.70
CA SER A 264 12.76 -24.37 -9.37
C SER A 264 13.67 -23.66 -8.37
N ASN A 265 14.48 -24.44 -7.65
CA ASN A 265 15.47 -23.92 -6.68
C ASN A 265 14.85 -22.95 -5.63
N ASN A 266 13.65 -23.27 -5.15
CA ASN A 266 12.91 -22.44 -4.21
C ASN A 266 13.77 -22.05 -3.00
N PHE A 267 14.35 -23.02 -2.30
CA PHE A 267 15.14 -22.78 -1.10
C PHE A 267 16.41 -21.95 -1.36
N VAL A 268 17.08 -22.17 -2.50
CA VAL A 268 18.25 -21.36 -2.91
C VAL A 268 17.84 -19.91 -3.12
N THR A 269 16.68 -19.68 -3.71
CA THR A 269 16.14 -18.32 -3.91
C THR A 269 15.74 -17.70 -2.59
N LEU A 270 15.01 -18.43 -1.75
CA LEU A 270 14.55 -17.94 -0.45
C LEU A 270 15.71 -17.62 0.51
N LYS A 271 16.76 -18.43 0.55
CA LYS A 271 17.99 -18.13 1.34
C LYS A 271 18.62 -16.77 1.01
N ARG A 272 18.44 -16.28 -0.20
CA ARG A 272 18.94 -14.95 -0.62
C ARG A 272 17.91 -13.85 -0.42
N GLN A 273 16.62 -14.17 -0.52
CA GLN A 273 15.53 -13.20 -0.53
C GLN A 273 14.99 -12.90 0.88
N LEU A 274 14.83 -13.94 1.72
CA LEU A 274 14.28 -13.77 3.08
C LEU A 274 15.11 -12.84 3.96
N PRO A 275 16.45 -12.94 4.02
CA PRO A 275 17.25 -11.99 4.80
C PRO A 275 17.09 -10.52 4.37
N LYS A 276 16.82 -10.27 3.08
CA LYS A 276 16.56 -8.93 2.57
C LYS A 276 15.19 -8.40 3.02
N LEU A 277 14.18 -9.27 2.99
CA LEU A 277 12.85 -8.95 3.51
C LEU A 277 12.89 -8.71 5.02
N ASP A 278 13.64 -9.53 5.76
CA ASP A 278 13.87 -9.40 7.19
C ASP A 278 14.39 -8.01 7.56
N VAL A 279 15.47 -7.59 6.89
CA VAL A 279 16.07 -6.27 7.13
C VAL A 279 15.09 -5.16 6.75
N ALA A 280 14.42 -5.25 5.62
CA ALA A 280 13.55 -4.19 5.13
C ALA A 280 12.31 -4.00 6.01
N LEU A 281 11.66 -5.09 6.44
CA LEU A 281 10.49 -5.03 7.33
C LEU A 281 10.85 -4.59 8.75
N ALA A 282 11.92 -5.15 9.32
CA ALA A 282 12.37 -4.75 10.65
C ALA A 282 12.73 -3.26 10.69
N SER A 283 13.46 -2.76 9.67
CA SER A 283 13.77 -1.34 9.54
C SER A 283 12.53 -0.47 9.43
N LEU A 284 11.51 -0.94 8.67
CA LEU A 284 10.24 -0.22 8.55
C LEU A 284 9.50 -0.14 9.89
N PHE A 285 9.44 -1.24 10.65
CA PHE A 285 8.78 -1.26 11.96
C PHE A 285 9.48 -0.33 12.96
N GLU A 286 10.81 -0.39 13.02
CA GLU A 286 11.60 0.50 13.87
C GLU A 286 11.40 1.98 13.50
N ASP A 287 11.44 2.30 12.21
CA ASP A 287 11.34 3.68 11.72
C ASP A 287 9.93 4.25 11.97
N LEU A 288 8.88 3.48 11.71
CA LEU A 288 7.51 3.87 12.04
C LEU A 288 7.34 4.13 13.54
N HIS A 289 7.88 3.23 14.37
CA HIS A 289 7.79 3.37 15.83
C HIS A 289 8.57 4.59 16.34
N GLN A 290 9.82 4.77 15.90
CA GLN A 290 10.66 5.91 16.31
C GLN A 290 10.05 7.27 15.91
N ARG A 291 9.23 7.30 14.86
CA ARG A 291 8.53 8.51 14.40
C ARG A 291 7.12 8.67 14.99
N GLY A 292 6.66 7.73 15.82
CA GLY A 292 5.31 7.73 16.38
C GLY A 292 4.22 7.51 15.33
N MET A 293 4.55 6.90 14.20
CA MET A 293 3.63 6.62 13.08
C MET A 293 2.97 5.24 13.18
N ASP A 294 3.46 4.37 14.04
CA ASP A 294 3.00 2.98 14.21
C ASP A 294 1.55 2.86 14.71
N GLN A 295 1.04 3.87 15.40
CA GLN A 295 -0.35 3.90 15.88
C GLN A 295 -1.36 4.20 14.77
N ASP A 296 -0.91 4.86 13.69
CA ASP A 296 -1.76 5.32 12.60
C ASP A 296 -1.43 4.66 11.26
N THR A 297 -0.37 3.88 11.18
CA THR A 297 0.06 3.23 9.94
C THR A 297 -0.06 1.71 10.05
N THR A 298 -0.93 1.13 9.24
CA THR A 298 -1.02 -0.33 9.07
C THR A 298 -0.10 -0.78 7.95
N VAL A 299 0.71 -1.81 8.20
CA VAL A 299 1.52 -2.47 7.17
C VAL A 299 0.93 -3.84 6.90
N VAL A 300 0.58 -4.12 5.65
CA VAL A 300 0.07 -5.42 5.20
C VAL A 300 1.09 -6.04 4.24
N VAL A 301 1.48 -7.28 4.53
CA VAL A 301 2.40 -8.06 3.70
C VAL A 301 1.68 -9.35 3.31
N TRP A 302 1.43 -9.56 2.05
CA TRP A 302 0.70 -10.71 1.54
C TRP A 302 1.07 -11.05 0.09
N GLY A 303 0.69 -12.25 -0.35
CA GLY A 303 0.72 -12.65 -1.75
C GLY A 303 -0.66 -13.07 -2.23
N GLU A 304 -0.78 -13.35 -3.52
CA GLU A 304 -2.04 -13.78 -4.13
C GLU A 304 -2.44 -15.20 -3.72
N PHE A 305 -1.48 -16.08 -3.44
CA PHE A 305 -1.66 -17.44 -2.90
C PHE A 305 -0.35 -17.90 -2.24
N GLY A 306 -0.38 -19.07 -1.58
CA GLY A 306 0.81 -19.75 -1.06
C GLY A 306 1.47 -20.67 -2.10
N ARG A 307 2.54 -21.38 -1.67
CA ARG A 307 3.28 -22.31 -2.52
C ARG A 307 3.62 -23.55 -1.69
#